data_523b7343e07977831d97a17214d863f3
#
_entry.id   523b7343e07977831d97a17214d863f3
#
_cell.length_a   1.000
_cell.length_b   1.000
_cell.length_c   1.000
_cell.angle_alpha   90.00
_cell.angle_beta   90.00
_cell.angle_gamma   90.00
#
_symmetry.space_group_name_H-M   'P 1'
#
loop_
_entity.id
_entity.type
_entity.pdbx_description
1 polymer ?
#
loop_
_entity_poly.entity_id
_entity_poly.type
_entity_poly.pdbx_seq_one_letter_code
_entity_poly.pdbx_strand_id
1 'polypeptide(L)'
;MSLCGNRALVLNDSIHDASAALISHMPHVVSTALANVLCGSENRNVALQMSAGSWRDMTRVALTDPDRTRAMVAENRRNVADLLGSVIEELSFAKKMLERSDGDSAVASDERAFFAKADSWREYKYKERAVACDKSAGDLRELRFALDFPGDWQSQLIQSAQSGEQIVGVAFSDSAVACALRNSKW
;
A
#
# COMPACT_ATOMS: atom_id res chain seq x y z
N MET A 1 13.91 -6.80 22.95
CA MET A 1 14.91 -5.78 22.56
C MET A 1 14.21 -4.78 21.62
N SER A 2 13.87 -3.59 22.09
CA SER A 2 13.46 -2.50 21.20
C SER A 2 14.72 -1.70 20.86
N LEU A 3 15.41 -2.08 19.80
CA LEU A 3 16.49 -1.27 19.24
C LEU A 3 15.86 -0.18 18.36
N CYS A 4 16.03 1.07 18.71
CA CYS A 4 15.64 2.26 17.95
C CYS A 4 14.13 2.58 17.90
N GLY A 5 13.28 2.01 18.75
CA GLY A 5 11.83 2.29 18.76
C GLY A 5 11.05 1.80 17.53
N ASN A 6 11.68 0.97 16.69
CA ASN A 6 11.04 0.40 15.50
C ASN A 6 10.18 -0.82 15.85
N ARG A 7 9.19 -1.06 15.01
CA ARG A 7 8.35 -2.26 15.03
C ARG A 7 8.79 -3.21 13.92
N ALA A 8 8.67 -4.51 14.14
CA ALA A 8 9.07 -5.52 13.18
C ALA A 8 7.87 -6.29 12.62
N LEU A 9 7.93 -6.58 11.33
CA LEU A 9 7.07 -7.57 10.67
C LEU A 9 7.96 -8.76 10.28
N VAL A 10 7.55 -9.96 10.64
CA VAL A 10 8.24 -11.19 10.23
C VAL A 10 7.49 -11.78 9.05
N LEU A 11 8.13 -11.81 7.91
CA LEU A 11 7.54 -12.23 6.64
C LEU A 11 8.43 -13.31 6.00
N ASN A 12 7.84 -14.17 5.19
CA ASN A 12 8.60 -14.95 4.23
C ASN A 12 8.81 -14.15 2.94
N ASP A 13 9.72 -14.60 2.08
CA ASP A 13 10.12 -13.92 0.85
C ASP A 13 8.92 -13.65 -0.07
N SER A 14 8.05 -14.64 -0.24
CA SER A 14 6.87 -14.53 -1.10
C SER A 14 5.90 -13.44 -0.65
N ILE A 15 5.59 -13.37 0.65
CA ILE A 15 4.71 -12.33 1.21
C ILE A 15 5.38 -10.97 1.13
N HIS A 16 6.70 -10.90 1.44
CA HIS A 16 7.47 -9.67 1.32
C HIS A 16 7.41 -9.13 -0.11
N ASP A 17 7.75 -9.96 -1.10
CA ASP A 17 7.84 -9.53 -2.49
C ASP A 17 6.48 -9.14 -3.08
N ALA A 18 5.42 -9.89 -2.78
CA ALA A 18 4.07 -9.53 -3.19
C ALA A 18 3.62 -8.19 -2.58
N SER A 19 3.91 -7.97 -1.29
CA SER A 19 3.58 -6.72 -0.60
C SER A 19 4.40 -5.55 -1.13
N ALA A 20 5.71 -5.73 -1.35
CA ALA A 20 6.59 -4.70 -1.91
C ALA A 20 6.18 -4.33 -3.34
N ALA A 21 5.78 -5.32 -4.14
CA ALA A 21 5.24 -5.07 -5.48
C ALA A 21 4.01 -4.16 -5.41
N LEU A 22 3.06 -4.46 -4.51
CA LEU A 22 1.79 -3.73 -4.38
C LEU A 22 1.98 -2.28 -3.92
N ILE A 23 2.80 -2.05 -2.88
CA ILE A 23 2.88 -0.74 -2.22
C ILE A 23 4.03 0.15 -2.72
N SER A 24 4.98 -0.41 -3.49
CA SER A 24 6.18 0.29 -3.93
C SER A 24 6.46 0.11 -5.42
N HIS A 25 6.72 -1.10 -5.88
CA HIS A 25 7.29 -1.32 -7.22
C HIS A 25 6.29 -0.98 -8.33
N MET A 26 5.06 -1.51 -8.27
CA MET A 26 3.99 -1.19 -9.21
C MET A 26 3.63 0.32 -9.19
N PRO A 27 3.50 0.99 -8.04
CA PRO A 27 3.31 2.44 -8.00
C PRO A 27 4.38 3.25 -8.74
N HIS A 28 5.66 2.83 -8.74
CA HIS A 28 6.70 3.51 -9.53
C HIS A 28 6.43 3.38 -11.04
N VAL A 29 6.00 2.21 -11.50
CA VAL A 29 5.68 1.99 -12.92
C VAL A 29 4.47 2.83 -13.33
N VAL A 30 3.38 2.82 -12.56
CA VAL A 30 2.16 3.60 -12.82
C VAL A 30 2.45 5.09 -12.83
N SER A 31 3.20 5.58 -11.83
CA SER A 31 3.63 6.98 -11.74
C SER A 31 4.46 7.42 -12.95
N THR A 32 5.40 6.57 -13.38
CA THR A 32 6.22 6.84 -14.58
C THR A 32 5.37 6.84 -15.84
N ALA A 33 4.42 5.89 -15.97
CA ALA A 33 3.50 5.86 -17.10
C ALA A 33 2.65 7.14 -17.19
N LEU A 34 2.14 7.62 -16.05
CA LEU A 34 1.42 8.90 -15.98
C LEU A 34 2.30 10.09 -16.42
N ALA A 35 3.54 10.16 -15.96
CA ALA A 35 4.49 11.19 -16.37
C ALA A 35 4.80 11.11 -17.88
N ASN A 36 4.93 9.90 -18.44
CA ASN A 36 5.17 9.69 -19.86
C ASN A 36 3.99 10.18 -20.74
N VAL A 37 2.74 10.00 -20.27
CA VAL A 37 1.56 10.56 -20.95
C VAL A 37 1.64 12.09 -21.04
N LEU A 38 2.01 12.77 -19.95
CA LEU A 38 2.20 14.23 -19.99
C LEU A 38 3.35 14.63 -20.95
N CYS A 39 4.48 13.94 -20.89
CA CYS A 39 5.64 14.24 -21.73
C CYS A 39 5.32 14.11 -23.23
N GLY A 40 4.43 13.20 -23.60
CA GLY A 40 3.95 13.00 -24.98
C GLY A 40 2.82 13.96 -25.40
N SER A 41 2.27 14.77 -24.49
CA SER A 41 1.16 15.68 -24.79
C SER A 41 1.63 16.95 -25.49
N GLU A 42 0.90 17.40 -26.50
CA GLU A 42 1.12 18.71 -27.15
C GLU A 42 0.91 19.87 -26.18
N ASN A 43 0.01 19.72 -25.21
CA ASN A 43 -0.32 20.73 -24.21
C ASN A 43 0.53 20.67 -22.94
N ARG A 44 1.62 19.89 -22.93
CA ARG A 44 2.44 19.65 -21.74
C ARG A 44 2.87 20.91 -20.99
N ASN A 45 3.25 21.96 -21.72
CA ASN A 45 3.74 23.20 -21.10
C ASN A 45 2.63 23.93 -20.32
N VAL A 46 1.42 23.96 -20.86
CA VAL A 46 0.26 24.53 -20.19
C VAL A 46 -0.13 23.68 -18.98
N ALA A 47 -0.22 22.38 -19.17
CA ALA A 47 -0.54 21.43 -18.10
C ALA A 47 0.45 21.52 -16.93
N LEU A 48 1.76 21.67 -17.20
CA LEU A 48 2.77 21.86 -16.16
C LEU A 48 2.59 23.16 -15.36
N GLN A 49 2.22 24.25 -16.02
CA GLN A 49 1.94 25.51 -15.31
C GLN A 49 0.68 25.44 -14.43
N MET A 50 -0.29 24.61 -14.82
CA MET A 50 -1.51 24.36 -14.05
C MET A 50 -1.34 23.27 -12.99
N SER A 51 -0.19 22.59 -12.96
CA SER A 51 0.04 21.46 -12.06
C SER A 51 -0.01 21.85 -10.59
N ALA A 52 -0.73 21.09 -9.78
CA ALA A 52 -0.92 21.31 -8.36
C ALA A 52 -0.63 20.03 -7.54
N GLY A 53 -1.19 19.94 -6.34
CA GLY A 53 -0.94 18.85 -5.40
C GLY A 53 -1.19 17.47 -5.98
N SER A 54 -2.32 17.26 -6.65
CA SER A 54 -2.68 15.94 -7.21
C SER A 54 -1.64 15.42 -8.19
N TRP A 55 -1.16 16.27 -9.10
CA TRP A 55 -0.10 15.90 -10.04
C TRP A 55 1.20 15.55 -9.33
N ARG A 56 1.63 16.40 -8.39
CA ARG A 56 2.86 16.22 -7.62
C ARG A 56 2.84 14.92 -6.83
N ASP A 57 1.72 14.64 -6.17
CA ASP A 57 1.60 13.44 -5.33
C ASP A 57 1.60 12.17 -6.18
N MET A 58 0.91 12.19 -7.33
CA MET A 58 0.83 11.05 -8.24
C MET A 58 2.11 10.77 -9.01
N THR A 59 2.96 11.79 -9.23
CA THR A 59 4.20 11.65 -10.04
C THR A 59 5.48 11.74 -9.21
N ARG A 60 5.39 11.90 -7.91
CA ARG A 60 6.54 12.05 -7.03
C ARG A 60 7.57 10.92 -7.18
N VAL A 61 7.11 9.68 -7.26
CA VAL A 61 8.01 8.52 -7.35
C VAL A 61 8.55 8.29 -8.78
N ALA A 62 7.97 8.91 -9.80
CA ALA A 62 8.55 8.92 -11.16
C ALA A 62 9.86 9.71 -11.24
N LEU A 63 10.17 10.54 -10.24
CA LEU A 63 11.44 11.28 -10.15
C LEU A 63 12.60 10.41 -9.64
N THR A 64 12.36 9.16 -9.26
CA THR A 64 13.41 8.22 -8.86
C THR A 64 14.30 7.90 -10.07
N ASP A 65 15.59 7.73 -9.81
CA ASP A 65 16.57 7.35 -10.82
C ASP A 65 16.11 6.13 -11.65
N PRO A 66 16.16 6.20 -12.99
CA PRO A 66 15.64 5.15 -13.87
C PRO A 66 16.32 3.79 -13.68
N ASP A 67 17.63 3.75 -13.46
CA ASP A 67 18.36 2.49 -13.29
C ASP A 67 18.02 1.83 -11.95
N ARG A 68 17.85 2.63 -10.90
CA ARG A 68 17.39 2.15 -9.60
C ARG A 68 15.97 1.57 -9.71
N THR A 69 15.06 2.29 -10.36
CA THR A 69 13.67 1.81 -10.56
C THR A 69 13.65 0.53 -11.40
N ARG A 70 14.44 0.48 -12.50
CA ARG A 70 14.57 -0.69 -13.34
C ARG A 70 15.06 -1.91 -12.56
N ALA A 71 16.11 -1.75 -11.74
CA ALA A 71 16.66 -2.85 -10.94
C ALA A 71 15.60 -3.40 -9.97
N MET A 72 14.96 -2.52 -9.20
CA MET A 72 13.93 -2.86 -8.23
C MET A 72 12.75 -3.62 -8.87
N VAL A 73 12.26 -3.15 -10.01
CA VAL A 73 11.15 -3.80 -10.74
C VAL A 73 11.58 -5.13 -11.35
N ALA A 74 12.84 -5.23 -11.85
CA ALA A 74 13.34 -6.45 -12.47
C ALA A 74 13.46 -7.62 -11.48
N GLU A 75 13.82 -7.35 -10.24
CA GLU A 75 13.91 -8.36 -9.17
C GLU A 75 12.53 -8.91 -8.78
N ASN A 76 11.47 -8.14 -8.96
CA ASN A 76 10.10 -8.51 -8.58
C ASN A 76 9.13 -8.53 -9.78
N ARG A 77 9.65 -8.79 -10.97
CA ARG A 77 8.97 -8.61 -12.26
C ARG A 77 7.62 -9.28 -12.36
N ARG A 78 7.50 -10.53 -11.88
CA ARG A 78 6.25 -11.30 -11.99
C ARG A 78 5.12 -10.65 -11.18
N ASN A 79 5.36 -10.39 -9.91
CA ASN A 79 4.37 -9.77 -9.05
C ASN A 79 3.96 -8.38 -9.56
N VAL A 80 4.91 -7.60 -10.07
CA VAL A 80 4.63 -6.27 -10.65
C VAL A 80 3.78 -6.40 -11.92
N ALA A 81 4.08 -7.34 -12.81
CA ALA A 81 3.32 -7.55 -14.03
C ALA A 81 1.87 -7.97 -13.75
N ASP A 82 1.66 -8.90 -12.82
CA ASP A 82 0.33 -9.37 -12.42
C ASP A 82 -0.51 -8.22 -11.82
N LEU A 83 0.09 -7.40 -10.94
CA LEU A 83 -0.58 -6.22 -10.36
C LEU A 83 -0.87 -5.14 -11.41
N LEU A 84 0.01 -4.92 -12.38
CA LEU A 84 -0.27 -4.01 -13.49
C LEU A 84 -1.45 -4.48 -14.33
N GLY A 85 -1.64 -5.79 -14.51
CA GLY A 85 -2.84 -6.35 -15.13
C GLY A 85 -4.10 -5.86 -14.44
N SER A 86 -4.17 -5.98 -13.11
CA SER A 86 -5.30 -5.52 -12.32
C SER A 86 -5.53 -3.99 -12.43
N VAL A 87 -4.46 -3.20 -12.42
CA VAL A 87 -4.56 -1.74 -12.63
C VAL A 87 -5.10 -1.40 -14.01
N ILE A 88 -4.65 -2.10 -15.05
CA ILE A 88 -5.12 -1.91 -16.42
C ILE A 88 -6.60 -2.26 -16.54
N GLU A 89 -7.06 -3.31 -15.87
CA GLU A 89 -8.48 -3.69 -15.84
C GLU A 89 -9.34 -2.59 -15.20
N GLU A 90 -8.95 -2.06 -14.03
CA GLU A 90 -9.66 -0.97 -13.36
C GLU A 90 -9.66 0.32 -14.21
N LEU A 91 -8.54 0.67 -14.84
CA LEU A 91 -8.46 1.83 -15.73
C LEU A 91 -9.29 1.64 -17.03
N SER A 92 -9.31 0.42 -17.55
CA SER A 92 -10.14 0.08 -18.73
C SER A 92 -11.62 0.15 -18.41
N PHE A 93 -12.01 -0.29 -17.22
CA PHE A 93 -13.38 -0.14 -16.72
C PHE A 93 -13.75 1.35 -16.59
N ALA A 94 -12.91 2.15 -15.94
CA ALA A 94 -13.12 3.59 -15.80
C ALA A 94 -13.24 4.28 -17.16
N LYS A 95 -12.36 3.96 -18.11
CA LYS A 95 -12.41 4.50 -19.48
C LYS A 95 -13.75 4.19 -20.14
N LYS A 96 -14.20 2.92 -20.16
CA LYS A 96 -15.47 2.51 -20.74
C LYS A 96 -16.66 3.20 -20.08
N MET A 97 -16.61 3.41 -18.77
CA MET A 97 -17.63 4.13 -18.02
C MET A 97 -17.73 5.59 -18.47
N LEU A 98 -16.59 6.27 -18.62
CA LEU A 98 -16.51 7.67 -19.06
C LEU A 98 -16.86 7.87 -20.56
N GLU A 99 -16.78 6.82 -21.38
CA GLU A 99 -17.18 6.85 -22.81
C GLU A 99 -18.70 6.71 -23.01
N ARG A 100 -19.45 6.39 -21.96
CA ARG A 100 -20.92 6.33 -22.02
C ARG A 100 -21.51 7.73 -22.06
N SER A 101 -22.62 7.88 -22.78
CA SER A 101 -23.24 9.19 -22.98
C SER A 101 -23.80 9.79 -21.69
N ASP A 102 -23.59 11.10 -21.50
CA ASP A 102 -24.20 11.88 -20.44
C ASP A 102 -25.75 11.81 -20.55
N GLY A 103 -26.42 11.60 -19.41
CA GLY A 103 -27.89 11.58 -19.33
C GLY A 103 -28.51 10.23 -18.96
N ASP A 104 -27.71 9.17 -18.89
CA ASP A 104 -28.15 7.90 -18.30
C ASP A 104 -27.95 7.94 -16.78
N SER A 105 -29.01 7.86 -16.00
CA SER A 105 -28.95 7.86 -14.53
C SER A 105 -28.09 6.70 -13.98
N ALA A 106 -27.96 5.63 -14.76
CA ALA A 106 -27.09 4.52 -14.43
C ALA A 106 -25.60 4.91 -14.47
N VAL A 107 -25.19 5.84 -15.35
CA VAL A 107 -23.78 6.29 -15.45
C VAL A 107 -23.34 6.96 -14.14
N ALA A 108 -24.11 7.90 -13.62
CA ALA A 108 -23.77 8.59 -12.36
C ALA A 108 -23.70 7.62 -11.18
N SER A 109 -24.51 6.57 -11.16
CA SER A 109 -24.45 5.51 -10.14
C SER A 109 -23.17 4.68 -10.27
N ASP A 110 -22.80 4.30 -11.50
CA ASP A 110 -21.58 3.52 -11.78
C ASP A 110 -20.31 4.32 -11.44
N GLU A 111 -20.27 5.61 -11.79
CA GLU A 111 -19.18 6.53 -11.44
C GLU A 111 -18.99 6.62 -9.93
N ARG A 112 -20.08 6.85 -9.19
CA ARG A 112 -20.06 6.88 -7.75
C ARG A 112 -19.58 5.55 -7.16
N ALA A 113 -20.07 4.43 -7.67
CA ALA A 113 -19.68 3.09 -7.23
C ALA A 113 -18.20 2.82 -7.47
N PHE A 114 -17.66 3.22 -8.63
CA PHE A 114 -16.24 3.09 -8.93
C PHE A 114 -15.37 3.83 -7.90
N PHE A 115 -15.68 5.10 -7.64
CA PHE A 115 -14.90 5.88 -6.67
C PHE A 115 -15.12 5.44 -5.23
N ALA A 116 -16.27 4.87 -4.88
CA ALA A 116 -16.56 4.34 -3.55
C ALA A 116 -15.83 3.03 -3.23
N LYS A 117 -15.33 2.28 -4.21
CA LYS A 117 -14.48 1.10 -3.98
C LYS A 117 -13.28 1.42 -3.07
N ALA A 118 -12.79 2.66 -3.08
CA ALA A 118 -11.66 3.09 -2.24
C ALA A 118 -12.06 3.58 -0.84
N ASP A 119 -13.32 3.42 -0.41
CA ASP A 119 -13.79 3.94 0.89
C ASP A 119 -13.10 3.26 2.06
N SER A 120 -12.84 1.96 2.02
CA SER A 120 -12.06 1.25 3.04
C SER A 120 -10.65 1.83 3.22
N TRP A 121 -10.00 2.21 2.12
CA TRP A 121 -8.69 2.89 2.16
C TRP A 121 -8.79 4.30 2.75
N ARG A 122 -9.84 5.06 2.42
CA ARG A 122 -10.08 6.39 3.01
C ARG A 122 -10.30 6.30 4.50
N GLU A 123 -11.13 5.36 4.96
CA GLU A 123 -11.36 5.12 6.39
C GLU A 123 -10.07 4.76 7.11
N TYR A 124 -9.26 3.87 6.56
CA TYR A 124 -7.96 3.54 7.11
C TYR A 124 -7.08 4.79 7.28
N LYS A 125 -6.96 5.61 6.25
CA LYS A 125 -6.15 6.84 6.29
C LYS A 125 -6.67 7.89 7.24
N TYR A 126 -7.98 8.04 7.37
CA TYR A 126 -8.57 8.94 8.38
C TYR A 126 -8.25 8.47 9.79
N LYS A 127 -8.36 7.18 10.06
CA LYS A 127 -8.03 6.59 11.36
C LYS A 127 -6.54 6.74 11.69
N GLU A 128 -5.65 6.49 10.71
CA GLU A 128 -4.21 6.68 10.86
C GLU A 128 -3.85 8.13 11.21
N ARG A 129 -4.44 9.12 10.54
CA ARG A 129 -4.23 10.53 10.82
C ARG A 129 -4.76 10.94 12.19
N ALA A 130 -5.92 10.45 12.59
CA ALA A 130 -6.49 10.72 13.91
C ALA A 130 -5.57 10.21 15.03
N VAL A 131 -5.00 9.01 14.88
CA VAL A 131 -4.02 8.45 15.83
C VAL A 131 -2.71 9.25 15.85
N ALA A 132 -2.25 9.74 14.69
CA ALA A 132 -1.03 10.56 14.62
C ALA A 132 -1.22 11.96 15.25
N CYS A 133 -2.43 12.51 15.22
CA CYS A 133 -2.76 13.80 15.87
C CYS A 133 -3.05 13.65 17.36
N ASP A 134 -3.60 12.52 17.79
CA ASP A 134 -3.88 12.21 19.17
C ASP A 134 -2.70 11.43 19.76
N LYS A 135 -1.83 12.12 20.50
CA LYS A 135 -0.69 11.52 21.21
C LYS A 135 -1.10 10.58 22.35
N SER A 136 -2.38 10.49 22.67
CA SER A 136 -2.92 9.47 23.55
C SER A 136 -3.07 8.16 22.75
N ALA A 137 -2.20 7.22 22.96
CA ALA A 137 -2.09 5.93 22.26
C ALA A 137 -3.33 5.00 22.42
N GLY A 138 -4.54 5.53 22.23
CA GLY A 138 -5.79 4.87 22.62
C GLY A 138 -6.24 3.66 21.81
N ASP A 139 -5.68 3.42 20.62
CA ASP A 139 -6.23 2.42 19.70
C ASP A 139 -5.27 1.27 19.32
N LEU A 140 -4.11 1.21 19.98
CA LEU A 140 -3.16 0.09 19.79
C LEU A 140 -3.40 -0.94 20.91
N ARG A 141 -3.93 -2.09 20.55
CA ARG A 141 -4.09 -3.20 21.49
C ARG A 141 -2.78 -3.96 21.59
N GLU A 142 -2.22 -4.02 22.79
CA GLU A 142 -1.11 -4.92 23.10
C GLU A 142 -1.62 -6.35 23.15
N LEU A 143 -0.96 -7.22 22.42
CA LEU A 143 -1.22 -8.67 22.39
C LEU A 143 0.02 -9.39 22.87
N ARG A 144 -0.18 -10.46 23.62
CA ARG A 144 0.89 -11.37 24.05
C ARG A 144 0.48 -12.78 23.70
N PHE A 145 1.37 -13.50 23.02
CA PHE A 145 1.12 -14.90 22.70
C PHE A 145 2.43 -15.71 22.85
N ALA A 146 2.26 -16.96 23.26
CA ALA A 146 3.38 -17.87 23.40
C ALA A 146 3.88 -18.27 22.01
N LEU A 147 5.20 -18.31 21.85
CA LEU A 147 5.84 -18.86 20.69
C LEU A 147 6.21 -20.33 20.96
N ASP A 148 5.90 -21.20 20.02
CA ASP A 148 6.32 -22.59 20.03
C ASP A 148 7.82 -22.69 19.67
N PHE A 149 8.65 -22.38 20.65
CA PHE A 149 10.10 -22.39 20.47
C PHE A 149 10.71 -23.65 21.11
N PRO A 150 11.56 -24.40 20.38
CA PRO A 150 12.12 -24.15 19.03
C PRO A 150 11.26 -24.66 17.86
N GLY A 151 9.98 -24.98 18.06
CA GLY A 151 9.09 -25.55 17.05
C GLY A 151 8.68 -24.55 15.96
N ASP A 152 7.37 -24.24 15.83
CA ASP A 152 6.79 -23.50 14.71
C ASP A 152 6.68 -21.97 14.93
N TRP A 153 7.60 -21.39 15.68
CA TRP A 153 7.57 -19.95 16.01
C TRP A 153 7.63 -19.03 14.78
N GLN A 154 8.29 -19.44 13.69
CA GLN A 154 8.37 -18.65 12.46
C GLN A 154 6.99 -18.48 11.82
N SER A 155 6.24 -19.58 11.66
CA SER A 155 4.88 -19.54 11.10
C SER A 155 3.95 -18.70 11.98
N GLN A 156 4.06 -18.80 13.30
CA GLN A 156 3.28 -17.98 14.23
C GLN A 156 3.55 -16.48 14.06
N LEU A 157 4.81 -16.07 13.87
CA LEU A 157 5.15 -14.67 13.62
C LEU A 157 4.70 -14.18 12.24
N ILE A 158 4.76 -15.03 11.21
CA ILE A 158 4.23 -14.73 9.87
C ILE A 158 2.72 -14.54 9.94
N GLN A 159 2.01 -15.42 10.62
CA GLN A 159 0.55 -15.33 10.80
C GLN A 159 0.16 -14.05 11.55
N SER A 160 0.91 -13.68 12.58
CA SER A 160 0.76 -12.41 13.30
C SER A 160 0.88 -11.21 12.36
N ALA A 161 1.92 -11.19 11.51
CA ALA A 161 2.09 -10.13 10.51
C ALA A 161 0.94 -10.07 9.49
N GLN A 162 0.46 -11.21 9.01
CA GLN A 162 -0.70 -11.31 8.11
C GLN A 162 -2.00 -10.80 8.76
N SER A 163 -2.10 -10.92 10.09
CA SER A 163 -3.21 -10.35 10.88
C SER A 163 -3.06 -8.85 11.15
N GLY A 164 -2.05 -8.18 10.57
CA GLY A 164 -1.79 -6.76 10.74
C GLY A 164 -1.13 -6.40 12.07
N GLU A 165 -0.49 -7.37 12.72
CA GLU A 165 0.19 -7.18 13.99
C GLU A 165 1.68 -6.85 13.77
N GLN A 166 2.23 -5.98 14.60
CA GLN A 166 3.63 -5.56 14.55
C GLN A 166 4.32 -5.97 15.84
N ILE A 167 5.37 -6.76 15.73
CA ILE A 167 6.13 -7.22 16.88
C ILE A 167 6.91 -6.05 17.49
N VAL A 168 6.74 -5.84 18.78
CA VAL A 168 7.45 -4.81 19.56
C VAL A 168 8.48 -5.39 20.52
N GLY A 169 8.41 -6.68 20.79
CA GLY A 169 9.40 -7.37 21.63
C GLY A 169 9.16 -8.87 21.66
N VAL A 170 10.19 -9.59 22.04
CA VAL A 170 10.13 -11.01 22.39
C VAL A 170 10.80 -11.16 23.74
N ALA A 171 10.10 -11.73 24.71
CA ALA A 171 10.62 -12.06 26.01
C ALA A 171 10.91 -13.56 26.10
N PHE A 172 12.03 -13.90 26.72
CA PHE A 172 12.44 -15.26 27.02
C PHE A 172 12.53 -15.41 28.54
N SER A 173 11.69 -16.27 29.09
CA SER A 173 11.80 -16.75 30.48
C SER A 173 11.78 -18.27 30.46
N ASP A 174 10.77 -18.91 31.02
CA ASP A 174 10.53 -20.36 30.91
C ASP A 174 9.97 -20.76 29.53
N SER A 175 9.43 -19.79 28.80
CA SER A 175 8.94 -19.91 27.42
C SER A 175 9.21 -18.64 26.63
N ALA A 176 9.20 -18.72 25.30
CA ALA A 176 9.28 -17.56 24.43
C ALA A 176 7.88 -16.94 24.27
N VAL A 177 7.76 -15.66 24.55
CA VAL A 177 6.51 -14.90 24.43
C VAL A 177 6.74 -13.70 23.52
N ALA A 178 5.98 -13.61 22.43
CA ALA A 178 5.95 -12.43 21.57
C ALA A 178 4.99 -11.38 22.14
N CYS A 179 5.44 -10.13 22.12
CA CYS A 179 4.60 -8.96 22.36
C CYS A 179 4.38 -8.26 21.02
N ALA A 180 3.11 -8.09 20.64
CA ALA A 180 2.73 -7.46 19.39
C ALA A 180 1.74 -6.31 19.64
N LEU A 181 1.72 -5.35 18.75
CA LEU A 181 0.70 -4.31 18.69
C LEU A 181 -0.16 -4.54 17.46
N ARG A 182 -1.45 -4.56 17.66
CA ARG A 182 -2.46 -4.62 16.61
C ARG A 182 -3.22 -3.30 16.57
N ASN A 183 -3.38 -2.75 15.37
CA ASN A 183 -4.31 -1.65 15.18
C ASN A 183 -5.72 -2.25 15.21
N SER A 184 -6.53 -1.86 16.20
CA SER A 184 -7.88 -2.38 16.43
C SER A 184 -8.90 -1.97 15.35
N LYS A 185 -8.47 -1.26 14.33
CA LYS A 185 -9.35 -0.63 13.33
C LYS A 185 -9.30 -1.31 11.95
N TRP A 186 -8.73 -2.53 11.86
CA TRP A 186 -8.85 -3.42 10.71
C TRP A 186 -9.84 -4.53 10.97
#